data_650b6b3d9b94d51d7ec1076a7e8bf5f2
#
_entry.id   650b6b3d9b94d51d7ec1076a7e8bf5f2
#
_cell.length_a   1.000
_cell.length_b   1.000
_cell.length_c   1.000
_cell.angle_alpha   90.00
_cell.angle_beta   90.00
_cell.angle_gamma   90.00
#
_symmetry.space_group_name_H-M   'P 1'
#
loop_
_entity.id
_entity.type
_entity.pdbx_description
1 polymer ?
#
loop_
_entity_poly.entity_id
_entity_poly.type
_entity_poly.pdbx_seq_one_letter_code
_entity_poly.pdbx_strand_id
1 'polypeptide(L)'
;YPILIKKFNNKIVYIISLLIVVNLFYLNIKFHPYQSLYFVNFLNLKITDNYQVDSPSLSRSEALKFIIENEKKNDEKIYVANASWTPMYNGKDMLSITKQRKLVFVGQEYGQADYIYTNFIYKSDEKYNKNYKIPANFTKIKDFKINNILIYRVYKKIK
;
A
#
# COMPACT_ATOMS: atom_id res chain seq x y z
N TYR A 1 30.63 -7.58 40.70
CA TYR A 1 29.69 -6.45 40.96
C TYR A 1 28.30 -7.06 41.16
N PRO A 2 27.70 -6.97 42.36
CA PRO A 2 26.31 -7.39 42.55
C PRO A 2 25.41 -6.36 41.83
N ILE A 3 24.74 -6.83 40.79
CA ILE A 3 23.67 -6.07 40.16
C ILE A 3 22.55 -5.98 41.21
N LEU A 4 22.39 -4.80 41.79
CA LEU A 4 21.24 -4.44 42.63
C LEU A 4 19.99 -4.51 41.74
N ILE A 5 19.41 -5.68 41.61
CA ILE A 5 18.05 -5.85 41.09
C ILE A 5 17.13 -5.26 42.16
N LYS A 6 16.86 -3.97 42.04
CA LYS A 6 15.84 -3.27 42.83
C LYS A 6 14.55 -4.06 42.61
N LYS A 7 14.02 -4.65 43.69
CA LYS A 7 12.77 -5.43 43.69
C LYS A 7 11.65 -4.49 43.22
N PHE A 8 11.36 -4.47 41.95
CA PHE A 8 10.24 -3.68 41.43
C PHE A 8 8.96 -4.21 42.03
N ASN A 9 8.07 -3.30 42.46
CA ASN A 9 6.76 -3.69 42.97
C ASN A 9 6.02 -4.42 41.82
N ASN A 10 5.65 -5.67 42.04
CA ASN A 10 5.00 -6.51 41.03
C ASN A 10 3.77 -5.83 40.41
N LYS A 11 3.01 -5.02 41.18
CA LYS A 11 1.86 -4.27 40.68
C LYS A 11 2.26 -3.26 39.59
N ILE A 12 3.40 -2.58 39.74
CA ILE A 12 3.91 -1.63 38.76
C ILE A 12 4.30 -2.38 37.48
N VAL A 13 4.97 -3.53 37.63
CA VAL A 13 5.35 -4.37 36.47
C VAL A 13 4.11 -4.82 35.69
N TYR A 14 3.05 -5.29 36.39
CA TYR A 14 1.80 -5.68 35.74
C TYR A 14 1.11 -4.51 35.03
N ILE A 15 1.07 -3.33 35.62
CA ILE A 15 0.47 -2.13 35.00
C ILE A 15 1.24 -1.75 33.73
N ILE A 16 2.57 -1.71 33.80
CA ILE A 16 3.40 -1.39 32.62
C ILE A 16 3.20 -2.42 31.52
N SER A 17 3.21 -3.71 31.88
CA SER A 17 2.98 -4.79 30.91
C SER A 17 1.60 -4.69 30.24
N LEU A 18 0.57 -4.39 31.01
CA LEU A 18 -0.78 -4.18 30.49
C LEU A 18 -0.83 -3.00 29.51
N LEU A 19 -0.21 -1.87 29.87
CA LEU A 19 -0.14 -0.70 28.97
C LEU A 19 0.60 -1.00 27.67
N ILE A 20 1.67 -1.79 27.72
CA ILE A 20 2.40 -2.23 26.52
C ILE A 20 1.49 -3.09 25.64
N VAL A 21 0.79 -4.07 26.20
CA VAL A 21 -0.12 -4.95 25.46
C VAL A 21 -1.25 -4.16 24.81
N VAL A 22 -1.89 -3.24 25.55
CA VAL A 22 -2.96 -2.38 25.02
C VAL A 22 -2.44 -1.51 23.87
N ASN A 23 -1.25 -0.94 24.04
CA ASN A 23 -0.62 -0.13 22.98
C ASN A 23 -0.34 -0.97 21.71
N LEU A 24 0.23 -2.17 21.87
CA LEU A 24 0.48 -3.07 20.74
C LEU A 24 -0.81 -3.46 20.03
N PHE A 25 -1.88 -3.71 20.76
CA PHE A 25 -3.20 -4.01 20.19
C PHE A 25 -3.75 -2.83 19.39
N TYR A 26 -3.70 -1.63 19.95
CA TYR A 26 -4.09 -0.40 19.27
C TYR A 26 -3.29 -0.17 17.97
N LEU A 27 -1.98 -0.37 18.03
CA LEU A 27 -1.12 -0.19 16.86
C LEU A 27 -1.41 -1.25 15.77
N ASN A 28 -1.67 -2.49 16.16
CA ASN A 28 -2.06 -3.52 15.20
C ASN A 28 -3.36 -3.16 14.47
N ILE A 29 -4.37 -2.66 15.17
CA ILE A 29 -5.63 -2.21 14.54
C ILE A 29 -5.38 -1.00 13.63
N LYS A 30 -4.64 -0.01 14.13
CA LYS A 30 -4.37 1.25 13.41
C LYS A 30 -3.63 1.03 12.09
N PHE A 31 -2.69 0.09 12.05
CA PHE A 31 -1.87 -0.17 10.87
C PHE A 31 -2.38 -1.33 10.02
N HIS A 32 -3.49 -1.97 10.39
CA HIS A 32 -4.03 -3.08 9.61
C HIS A 32 -4.46 -2.59 8.20
N PRO A 33 -4.11 -3.32 7.12
CA PRO A 33 -3.30 -4.55 7.06
C PRO A 33 -1.79 -4.30 6.88
N TYR A 34 -1.30 -3.09 7.06
CA TYR A 34 0.08 -2.67 6.81
C TYR A 34 0.91 -2.61 8.10
N GLN A 35 0.86 -3.66 8.94
CA GLN A 35 1.54 -3.68 10.25
C GLN A 35 3.05 -3.49 10.17
N SER A 36 3.68 -3.85 9.03
CA SER A 36 5.11 -3.60 8.79
C SER A 36 5.51 -2.12 8.90
N LEU A 37 4.57 -1.19 8.68
CA LEU A 37 4.81 0.24 8.77
C LEU A 37 4.98 0.74 10.22
N TYR A 38 4.58 -0.06 11.22
CA TYR A 38 4.70 0.32 12.62
C TYR A 38 6.16 0.58 13.04
N PHE A 39 7.06 -0.36 12.71
CA PHE A 39 8.48 -0.22 13.07
C PHE A 39 9.15 0.98 12.43
N VAL A 40 8.71 1.34 11.27
CA VAL A 40 9.26 2.41 10.47
C VAL A 40 8.92 3.76 11.04
N ASN A 41 7.70 3.93 11.57
CA ASN A 41 7.24 5.18 12.17
C ASN A 41 7.97 5.50 13.49
N PHE A 42 8.36 4.45 14.23
CA PHE A 42 9.09 4.58 15.50
C PHE A 42 10.52 5.08 15.31
N LEU A 43 11.16 4.76 14.20
CA LEU A 43 12.56 5.06 13.96
C LEU A 43 12.81 6.39 13.22
N ASN A 44 11.76 7.14 12.88
CA ASN A 44 11.85 8.43 12.15
C ASN A 44 12.70 8.35 10.85
N LEU A 45 12.80 7.16 10.26
CA LEU A 45 13.60 6.89 9.08
C LEU A 45 12.89 7.45 7.84
N LYS A 46 13.67 7.87 6.85
CA LYS A 46 13.15 8.15 5.49
C LYS A 46 12.73 6.83 4.82
N ILE A 47 11.52 6.42 5.09
CA ILE A 47 10.97 5.08 4.88
C ILE A 47 10.88 4.74 3.41
N THR A 48 10.35 5.68 2.62
CA THR A 48 10.09 5.48 1.20
C THR A 48 11.36 5.28 0.37
N ASP A 49 12.53 5.64 0.90
CA ASP A 49 13.78 5.57 0.18
C ASP A 49 14.52 4.24 0.42
N ASN A 50 14.19 3.53 1.53
CA ASN A 50 14.95 2.37 1.98
C ASN A 50 14.10 1.12 2.24
N TYR A 51 12.77 1.22 2.28
CA TYR A 51 11.91 0.09 2.67
C TYR A 51 10.71 -0.07 1.73
N GLN A 52 10.33 -1.31 1.54
CA GLN A 52 9.09 -1.66 0.83
C GLN A 52 7.88 -1.39 1.74
N VAL A 53 7.15 -0.33 1.45
CA VAL A 53 5.99 0.07 2.27
C VAL A 53 4.74 -0.76 2.00
N ASP A 54 4.67 -1.46 0.89
CA ASP A 54 3.56 -2.33 0.48
C ASP A 54 4.02 -3.79 0.26
N SER A 55 4.80 -4.33 1.21
CA SER A 55 5.09 -5.76 1.27
C SER A 55 4.01 -6.46 2.11
N PRO A 56 3.22 -7.33 1.60
CA PRO A 56 3.20 -8.17 0.42
C PRO A 56 2.28 -7.71 -0.73
N SER A 57 2.26 -6.43 -1.06
CA SER A 57 1.49 -5.86 -2.17
C SER A 57 -0.04 -5.94 -1.99
N LEU A 58 -0.51 -5.73 -0.77
CA LEU A 58 -1.93 -5.73 -0.40
C LEU A 58 -2.71 -4.60 -1.08
N SER A 59 -2.04 -3.49 -1.36
CA SER A 59 -2.64 -2.31 -1.98
C SER A 59 -3.24 -2.57 -3.35
N ARG A 60 -2.84 -3.65 -4.05
CA ARG A 60 -3.37 -3.99 -5.36
C ARG A 60 -4.89 -4.22 -5.36
N SER A 61 -5.38 -5.01 -4.40
CA SER A 61 -6.81 -5.29 -4.30
C SER A 61 -7.61 -4.05 -3.92
N GLU A 62 -7.09 -3.20 -3.04
CA GLU A 62 -7.71 -1.92 -2.66
C GLU A 62 -7.75 -0.95 -3.84
N ALA A 63 -6.64 -0.84 -4.58
CA ALA A 63 -6.58 -0.01 -5.78
C ALA A 63 -7.56 -0.47 -6.84
N LEU A 64 -7.70 -1.79 -7.07
CA LEU A 64 -8.66 -2.34 -8.01
C LEU A 64 -10.11 -2.10 -7.59
N LYS A 65 -10.42 -2.22 -6.28
CA LYS A 65 -11.75 -1.85 -5.75
C LYS A 65 -12.05 -0.39 -6.04
N PHE A 66 -11.11 0.50 -5.70
CA PHE A 66 -11.25 1.93 -5.96
C PHE A 66 -11.44 2.24 -7.45
N ILE A 67 -10.67 1.62 -8.35
CA ILE A 67 -10.78 1.81 -9.80
C ILE A 67 -12.18 1.43 -10.29
N ILE A 68 -12.70 0.27 -9.87
CA ILE A 68 -14.02 -0.21 -10.26
C ILE A 68 -15.13 0.71 -9.74
N GLU A 69 -15.01 1.20 -8.51
CA GLU A 69 -16.00 2.11 -7.89
C GLU A 69 -15.95 3.51 -8.49
N ASN A 70 -14.78 3.94 -8.95
CA ASN A 70 -14.61 5.25 -9.59
C ASN A 70 -14.99 5.25 -11.08
N GLU A 71 -15.10 4.08 -11.72
CA GLU A 71 -15.50 3.99 -13.11
C GLU A 71 -17.04 3.97 -13.21
N LYS A 72 -17.58 5.01 -13.88
CA LYS A 72 -19.03 5.19 -14.04
C LYS A 72 -19.64 4.33 -15.15
N LYS A 73 -18.82 3.70 -15.97
CA LYS A 73 -19.26 2.87 -17.07
C LYS A 73 -19.67 1.48 -16.56
N ASN A 74 -20.98 1.22 -16.52
CA ASN A 74 -21.51 0.02 -15.85
C ASN A 74 -21.13 -1.32 -16.51
N ASP A 75 -20.88 -1.37 -17.83
CA ASP A 75 -20.69 -2.64 -18.56
C ASP A 75 -19.43 -2.71 -19.42
N GLU A 76 -18.60 -1.67 -19.45
CA GLU A 76 -17.37 -1.67 -20.24
C GLU A 76 -16.19 -2.29 -19.46
N LYS A 77 -15.25 -2.85 -20.22
CA LYS A 77 -13.95 -3.30 -19.69
C LYS A 77 -13.14 -2.12 -19.23
N ILE A 78 -12.45 -2.29 -18.11
CA ILE A 78 -11.56 -1.30 -17.52
C ILE A 78 -10.12 -1.78 -17.72
N TYR A 79 -9.35 -1.06 -18.49
CA TYR A 79 -7.96 -1.40 -18.79
C TYR A 79 -7.03 -0.82 -17.73
N VAL A 80 -6.33 -1.68 -17.01
CA VAL A 80 -5.45 -1.29 -15.90
C VAL A 80 -4.02 -1.65 -16.19
N ALA A 81 -3.16 -0.64 -16.24
CA ALA A 81 -1.71 -0.80 -16.33
C ALA A 81 -1.05 -0.76 -14.96
N ASN A 82 0.16 -1.30 -14.90
CA ASN A 82 0.95 -1.42 -13.68
C ASN A 82 2.30 -0.71 -13.83
N ALA A 83 2.51 0.37 -13.11
CA ALA A 83 3.78 1.06 -13.01
C ALA A 83 4.54 0.63 -11.74
N SER A 84 4.65 -0.69 -11.55
CA SER A 84 5.40 -1.33 -10.48
C SER A 84 5.89 -2.70 -10.95
N TRP A 85 6.94 -3.21 -10.33
CA TRP A 85 7.43 -4.55 -10.67
C TRP A 85 6.52 -5.68 -10.17
N THR A 86 5.64 -5.41 -9.19
CA THR A 86 4.71 -6.42 -8.67
C THR A 86 3.50 -6.60 -9.59
N PRO A 87 3.17 -7.83 -9.98
CA PRO A 87 2.06 -8.09 -10.90
C PRO A 87 0.70 -7.64 -10.32
N MET A 88 0.03 -6.72 -11.02
CA MET A 88 -1.28 -6.20 -10.60
C MET A 88 -2.39 -7.25 -10.63
N TYR A 89 -2.33 -8.21 -11.55
CA TYR A 89 -3.37 -9.22 -11.76
C TYR A 89 -3.62 -10.07 -10.50
N ASN A 90 -2.62 -10.32 -9.66
CA ASN A 90 -2.79 -11.09 -8.42
C ASN A 90 -3.76 -10.41 -7.42
N GLY A 91 -3.95 -9.09 -7.53
CA GLY A 91 -4.91 -8.36 -6.71
C GLY A 91 -6.37 -8.67 -7.02
N LYS A 92 -6.68 -9.21 -8.20
CA LYS A 92 -8.06 -9.52 -8.61
C LYS A 92 -8.68 -10.65 -7.80
N ASP A 93 -7.88 -11.60 -7.33
CA ASP A 93 -8.38 -12.80 -6.65
C ASP A 93 -9.11 -12.49 -5.34
N MET A 94 -8.88 -11.29 -4.79
CA MET A 94 -9.61 -10.79 -3.63
C MET A 94 -10.93 -10.04 -3.98
N LEU A 95 -11.32 -10.03 -5.25
CA LEU A 95 -12.54 -9.41 -5.74
C LEU A 95 -13.60 -10.46 -6.06
N SER A 96 -14.89 -10.08 -6.04
CA SER A 96 -15.95 -10.94 -6.55
C SER A 96 -15.77 -11.22 -8.06
N ILE A 97 -16.25 -12.36 -8.53
CA ILE A 97 -16.13 -12.79 -9.94
C ILE A 97 -16.69 -11.73 -10.90
N THR A 98 -17.81 -11.10 -10.55
CA THR A 98 -18.40 -10.02 -11.34
C THR A 98 -17.48 -8.83 -11.50
N LYS A 99 -16.78 -8.43 -10.42
CA LYS A 99 -15.77 -7.36 -10.45
C LYS A 99 -14.53 -7.75 -11.23
N GLN A 100 -14.06 -8.99 -11.08
CA GLN A 100 -12.90 -9.49 -11.83
C GLN A 100 -13.13 -9.45 -13.35
N ARG A 101 -14.33 -9.79 -13.80
CA ARG A 101 -14.69 -9.81 -15.23
C ARG A 101 -14.64 -8.43 -15.91
N LYS A 102 -14.72 -7.35 -15.14
CA LYS A 102 -14.61 -5.97 -15.66
C LYS A 102 -13.16 -5.55 -15.95
N LEU A 103 -12.18 -6.22 -15.37
CA LEU A 103 -10.77 -5.80 -15.41
C LEU A 103 -10.00 -6.49 -16.55
N VAL A 104 -9.24 -5.69 -17.29
CA VAL A 104 -8.26 -6.14 -18.28
C VAL A 104 -6.89 -5.58 -17.86
N PHE A 105 -5.93 -6.46 -17.62
CA PHE A 105 -4.59 -6.06 -17.22
C PHE A 105 -3.69 -5.97 -18.45
N VAL A 106 -3.15 -4.77 -18.70
CA VAL A 106 -2.32 -4.48 -19.89
C VAL A 106 -0.83 -4.33 -19.54
N GLY A 107 -0.43 -4.79 -18.35
CA GLY A 107 0.98 -4.72 -17.94
C GLY A 107 1.49 -3.28 -17.92
N GLN A 108 2.52 -2.99 -18.69
CA GLN A 108 3.12 -1.65 -18.83
C GLN A 108 2.72 -0.95 -20.15
N GLU A 109 1.71 -1.45 -20.85
CA GLU A 109 1.20 -0.85 -22.08
C GLU A 109 0.26 0.33 -21.79
N TYR A 110 0.82 1.42 -21.30
CA TYR A 110 0.05 2.59 -20.85
C TYR A 110 -0.84 3.21 -21.94
N GLY A 111 -0.47 3.05 -23.21
CA GLY A 111 -1.27 3.56 -24.33
C GLY A 111 -2.69 2.97 -24.36
N GLN A 112 -2.85 1.73 -23.95
CA GLN A 112 -4.12 1.00 -23.91
C GLN A 112 -4.88 1.17 -22.58
N ALA A 113 -4.23 1.70 -21.55
CA ALA A 113 -4.79 1.76 -20.21
C ALA A 113 -5.75 2.94 -20.01
N ASP A 114 -6.81 2.70 -19.23
CA ASP A 114 -7.67 3.74 -18.65
C ASP A 114 -7.09 4.23 -17.31
N TYR A 115 -6.49 3.32 -16.56
CA TYR A 115 -5.89 3.57 -15.25
C TYR A 115 -4.48 3.01 -15.13
N ILE A 116 -3.65 3.68 -14.35
CA ILE A 116 -2.32 3.21 -13.95
C ILE A 116 -2.24 3.14 -12.44
N TYR A 117 -1.75 2.03 -11.93
CA TYR A 117 -1.44 1.81 -10.53
C TYR A 117 0.08 1.80 -10.30
N THR A 118 0.52 2.35 -9.16
CA THR A 118 1.88 2.20 -8.64
C THR A 118 1.86 2.12 -7.11
N ASN A 119 2.69 1.25 -6.53
CA ASN A 119 2.78 1.06 -5.09
C ASN A 119 4.08 1.54 -4.45
N PHE A 120 4.97 2.15 -5.21
CA PHE A 120 6.24 2.71 -4.70
C PHE A 120 7.04 1.73 -3.84
N ILE A 121 7.06 0.44 -4.20
CA ILE A 121 7.86 -0.57 -3.50
C ILE A 121 9.32 -0.16 -3.45
N TYR A 122 9.80 0.43 -4.55
CA TYR A 122 11.04 1.18 -4.57
C TYR A 122 10.76 2.57 -5.14
N LYS A 123 11.07 3.62 -4.41
CA LYS A 123 11.01 4.99 -4.93
C LYS A 123 11.91 5.18 -6.16
N SER A 124 12.86 4.28 -6.31
CA SER A 124 13.79 4.18 -7.42
C SER A 124 13.25 3.43 -8.64
N ASP A 125 12.06 2.82 -8.61
CA ASP A 125 11.54 2.05 -9.72
C ASP A 125 11.52 2.87 -11.02
N GLU A 126 11.02 4.10 -10.96
CA GLU A 126 11.04 5.02 -12.10
C GLU A 126 12.46 5.43 -12.50
N LYS A 127 13.36 5.57 -11.54
CA LYS A 127 14.76 5.94 -11.77
C LYS A 127 15.55 4.82 -12.41
N TYR A 128 15.30 3.58 -12.01
CA TYR A 128 16.02 2.41 -12.52
C TYR A 128 15.36 1.78 -13.74
N ASN A 129 14.05 1.96 -13.90
CA ASN A 129 13.31 1.41 -15.02
C ASN A 129 12.36 2.46 -15.63
N LYS A 130 12.75 2.99 -16.78
CA LYS A 130 11.94 4.00 -17.53
C LYS A 130 10.53 3.52 -17.86
N ASN A 131 10.30 2.19 -17.89
CA ASN A 131 8.98 1.60 -18.12
C ASN A 131 7.98 1.88 -17.00
N TYR A 132 8.44 2.30 -15.80
CA TYR A 132 7.57 2.70 -14.70
C TYR A 132 7.23 4.20 -14.69
N LYS A 133 7.78 4.97 -15.64
CA LYS A 133 7.47 6.38 -15.78
C LYS A 133 6.03 6.58 -16.23
N ILE A 134 5.28 7.36 -15.47
CA ILE A 134 3.88 7.67 -15.80
C ILE A 134 3.83 8.67 -16.97
N PRO A 135 3.09 8.36 -18.05
CA PRO A 135 2.94 9.28 -19.17
C PRO A 135 2.18 10.56 -18.78
N ALA A 136 2.49 11.68 -19.46
CA ALA A 136 1.90 12.99 -19.15
C ALA A 136 0.39 13.08 -19.39
N ASN A 137 -0.17 12.17 -20.19
CA ASN A 137 -1.61 12.11 -20.45
C ASN A 137 -2.41 11.35 -19.37
N PHE A 138 -1.80 11.11 -18.22
CA PHE A 138 -2.47 10.55 -17.03
C PHE A 138 -2.43 11.56 -15.89
N THR A 139 -3.58 11.74 -15.23
CA THR A 139 -3.70 12.56 -14.03
C THR A 139 -3.85 11.70 -12.78
N LYS A 140 -3.25 12.15 -11.71
CA LYS A 140 -3.39 11.51 -10.40
C LYS A 140 -4.80 11.72 -9.87
N ILE A 141 -5.48 10.63 -9.49
CA ILE A 141 -6.82 10.67 -8.92
C ILE A 141 -6.90 10.15 -7.50
N LYS A 142 -5.91 9.35 -7.04
CA LYS A 142 -5.88 8.80 -5.69
C LYS A 142 -4.46 8.70 -5.17
N ASP A 143 -4.23 9.20 -3.96
CA ASP A 143 -3.12 8.84 -3.08
C ASP A 143 -3.69 8.12 -1.87
N PHE A 144 -3.21 6.93 -1.59
CA PHE A 144 -3.51 6.24 -0.34
C PHE A 144 -2.30 6.34 0.60
N LYS A 145 -2.55 6.85 1.80
CA LYS A 145 -1.50 7.10 2.80
C LYS A 145 -1.91 6.53 4.15
N ILE A 146 -0.94 6.00 4.88
CA ILE A 146 -1.07 5.64 6.29
C ILE A 146 -0.02 6.44 7.06
N ASN A 147 -0.43 7.24 8.04
CA ASN A 147 0.45 8.12 8.82
C ASN A 147 1.41 8.95 7.93
N ASN A 148 0.87 9.59 6.89
CA ASN A 148 1.61 10.37 5.88
C ASN A 148 2.56 9.56 4.98
N ILE A 149 2.66 8.24 5.16
CA ILE A 149 3.44 7.36 4.28
C ILE A 149 2.59 7.01 3.09
N LEU A 150 3.05 7.33 1.88
CA LEU A 150 2.38 6.98 0.64
C LEU A 150 2.56 5.48 0.36
N ILE A 151 1.45 4.76 0.27
CA ILE A 151 1.42 3.31 0.03
C ILE A 151 1.24 3.01 -1.45
N TYR A 152 0.20 3.61 -2.06
CA TYR A 152 -0.04 3.46 -3.48
C TYR A 152 -0.69 4.71 -4.07
N ARG A 153 -0.65 4.78 -5.40
CA ARG A 153 -1.26 5.85 -6.18
C ARG A 153 -1.99 5.28 -7.39
N VAL A 154 -3.09 5.91 -7.75
CA VAL A 154 -3.83 5.61 -8.97
C VAL A 154 -3.90 6.85 -9.85
N TYR A 155 -3.64 6.64 -11.13
CA TYR A 155 -3.79 7.65 -12.17
C TYR A 155 -4.91 7.24 -13.12
N LYS A 156 -5.58 8.22 -13.71
CA LYS A 156 -6.59 8.05 -14.75
C LYS A 156 -6.16 8.78 -16.02
N LYS A 157 -6.44 8.17 -17.18
CA LYS A 157 -6.16 8.78 -18.47
C LYS A 157 -7.00 10.05 -18.65
N ILE A 158 -6.37 11.12 -19.07
CA ILE A 158 -7.03 12.37 -19.47
C ILE A 158 -7.69 12.10 -20.82
N LYS A 159 -9.00 12.41 -20.92
CA LYS A 159 -9.75 12.31 -22.18
C LYS A 159 -9.46 13.52 -23.06
#